data_539711ddbad4fd28a192b0431f385e9f
#
_entry.id   539711ddbad4fd28a192b0431f385e9f
#
_cell.length_a   1.000
_cell.length_b   1.000
_cell.length_c   1.000
_cell.angle_alpha   90.00
_cell.angle_beta   90.00
_cell.angle_gamma   90.00
#
_symmetry.space_group_name_H-M   'P 1'
#
loop_
_entity.id
_entity.type
_entity.pdbx_description
1 polymer ?
#
loop_
_entity_poly.entity_id
_entity_poly.type
_entity_poly.pdbx_seq_one_letter_code
_entity_poly.pdbx_strand_id
1 'polypeptide(L)'
;MLTEILSRESCAKCRVCCVFDRDDVWEIPVVLPETADYIKKNIDKNAELEPYEDGYRFVMHFKDSEELTYCPMLTDKGCVLGDKKPFDCKVWPFRVNRINDNILGITVSPVCETVSALPVSKLSSFINKKYNEHGSLADIMLDYANKHPYTIKPYVDDYPVLKVVTNK
;
A
#
# COMPACT_ATOMS: atom_id res chain seq x y z
N MET A 1 0.21 -1.93 -14.19
CA MET A 1 0.92 -0.68 -13.86
C MET A 1 2.25 -0.97 -13.16
N LEU A 2 2.28 -1.45 -11.92
CA LEU A 2 3.55 -1.76 -11.21
C LEU A 2 4.39 -2.88 -11.85
N THR A 3 3.81 -3.74 -12.63
CA THR A 3 4.51 -4.85 -13.30
C THR A 3 5.64 -4.44 -14.24
N GLU A 4 5.74 -3.15 -14.60
CA GLU A 4 6.86 -2.61 -15.37
C GLU A 4 8.15 -2.49 -14.54
N ILE A 5 8.05 -2.37 -13.22
CA ILE A 5 9.19 -2.17 -12.30
C ILE A 5 9.29 -3.23 -11.20
N LEU A 6 8.23 -4.01 -11.00
CA LEU A 6 8.15 -5.02 -9.95
C LEU A 6 7.36 -6.24 -10.43
N SER A 7 8.02 -7.37 -10.57
CA SER A 7 7.37 -8.61 -10.99
C SER A 7 6.53 -9.22 -9.85
N ARG A 8 5.46 -9.94 -10.21
CA ARG A 8 4.65 -10.69 -9.23
C ARG A 8 5.49 -11.76 -8.51
N GLU A 9 6.45 -12.36 -9.21
CA GLU A 9 7.35 -13.37 -8.66
C GLU A 9 8.28 -12.78 -7.60
N SER A 10 8.87 -11.60 -7.87
CA SER A 10 9.70 -10.88 -6.89
C SER A 10 8.90 -10.53 -5.63
N CYS A 11 7.67 -10.02 -5.78
CA CYS A 11 6.77 -9.76 -4.67
C CYS A 11 6.45 -11.01 -3.85
N ALA A 12 6.12 -12.13 -4.50
CA ALA A 12 5.75 -13.37 -3.83
C ALA A 12 6.93 -13.97 -3.02
N LYS A 13 8.16 -13.73 -3.46
CA LYS A 13 9.37 -14.15 -2.75
C LYS A 13 9.72 -13.22 -1.59
N CYS A 14 9.61 -11.91 -1.79
CA CYS A 14 10.02 -10.89 -0.83
C CYS A 14 9.09 -10.83 0.40
N ARG A 15 7.78 -10.73 0.20
CA ARG A 15 6.71 -10.71 1.23
C ARG A 15 6.76 -9.58 2.24
N VAL A 16 7.74 -8.69 2.21
CA VAL A 16 7.97 -7.63 3.21
C VAL A 16 6.73 -6.75 3.42
N CYS A 17 6.05 -6.35 2.34
CA CYS A 17 4.82 -5.54 2.44
C CYS A 17 3.60 -6.29 3.02
N CYS A 18 3.75 -7.55 3.35
CA CYS A 18 2.73 -8.39 3.99
C CYS A 18 3.12 -8.78 5.41
N VAL A 19 4.13 -8.14 5.98
CA VAL A 19 4.55 -8.29 7.38
C VAL A 19 4.19 -7.00 8.11
N PHE A 20 3.58 -7.13 9.29
CA PHE A 20 3.15 -6.00 10.11
C PHE A 20 3.76 -6.09 11.49
N ASP A 21 4.20 -4.95 12.00
CA ASP A 21 4.68 -4.78 13.35
C ASP A 21 3.51 -4.56 14.31
N ARG A 22 3.67 -4.98 15.55
CA ARG A 22 2.66 -4.83 16.61
C ARG A 22 2.34 -3.37 16.88
N ASP A 23 3.33 -2.51 16.80
CA ASP A 23 3.20 -1.09 17.12
C ASP A 23 2.78 -0.24 15.90
N ASP A 24 2.97 -0.78 14.67
CA ASP A 24 2.69 -0.08 13.42
C ASP A 24 1.33 -0.48 12.80
N VAL A 25 0.29 -0.56 13.62
CA VAL A 25 -1.08 -0.92 13.18
C VAL A 25 -1.65 0.02 12.11
N TRP A 26 -1.11 1.24 11.97
CA TRP A 26 -1.46 2.20 10.93
C TRP A 26 -0.98 1.78 9.52
N GLU A 27 -0.06 0.83 9.45
CA GLU A 27 0.40 0.21 8.20
C GLU A 27 -0.59 -0.82 7.63
N ILE A 28 -1.50 -1.34 8.46
CA ILE A 28 -2.48 -2.32 8.03
C ILE A 28 -3.41 -1.65 7.01
N PRO A 29 -3.50 -2.21 5.78
CA PRO A 29 -4.30 -1.58 4.72
C PRO A 29 -5.79 -1.60 5.04
N VAL A 30 -6.49 -0.55 4.63
CA VAL A 30 -7.95 -0.51 4.73
C VAL A 30 -8.57 -1.34 3.61
N VAL A 31 -9.43 -2.24 4.00
CA VAL A 31 -10.21 -3.13 3.13
C VAL A 31 -11.59 -2.53 2.93
N LEU A 32 -11.89 -2.03 1.74
CA LEU A 32 -13.21 -1.48 1.44
C LEU A 32 -14.32 -2.54 1.55
N PRO A 33 -15.58 -2.14 1.81
CA PRO A 33 -16.69 -3.07 2.06
C PRO A 33 -16.85 -4.16 0.99
N GLU A 34 -16.76 -3.80 -0.28
CA GLU A 34 -16.87 -4.76 -1.38
C GLU A 34 -15.74 -5.80 -1.40
N THR A 35 -14.54 -5.42 -0.96
CA THR A 35 -13.43 -6.36 -0.82
C THR A 35 -13.59 -7.24 0.41
N ALA A 36 -14.09 -6.68 1.51
CA ALA A 36 -14.39 -7.44 2.73
C ALA A 36 -15.45 -8.52 2.45
N ASP A 37 -16.51 -8.17 1.74
CA ASP A 37 -17.55 -9.12 1.31
C ASP A 37 -16.97 -10.20 0.38
N TYR A 38 -16.12 -9.82 -0.54
CA TYR A 38 -15.43 -10.77 -1.41
C TYR A 38 -14.57 -11.76 -0.62
N ILE A 39 -13.81 -11.28 0.37
CA ILE A 39 -12.98 -12.12 1.24
C ILE A 39 -13.85 -13.15 1.95
N LYS A 40 -14.88 -12.69 2.67
CA LYS A 40 -15.77 -13.58 3.46
C LYS A 40 -16.54 -14.59 2.60
N LYS A 41 -16.89 -14.20 1.37
CA LYS A 41 -17.67 -15.05 0.48
C LYS A 41 -16.81 -16.06 -0.29
N ASN A 42 -15.59 -15.70 -0.69
CA ASN A 42 -14.83 -16.47 -1.69
C ASN A 42 -13.49 -17.00 -1.19
N ILE A 43 -12.95 -16.47 -0.08
CA ILE A 43 -11.62 -16.83 0.39
C ILE A 43 -11.70 -17.46 1.78
N ASP A 44 -12.17 -16.71 2.76
CA ASP A 44 -12.28 -17.18 4.14
C ASP A 44 -13.50 -16.57 4.82
N LYS A 45 -14.53 -17.39 5.03
CA LYS A 45 -15.76 -16.96 5.73
C LYS A 45 -15.54 -16.53 7.18
N ASN A 46 -14.43 -16.97 7.78
CA ASN A 46 -14.07 -16.67 9.16
C ASN A 46 -13.04 -15.54 9.25
N ALA A 47 -12.71 -14.86 8.12
CA ALA A 47 -11.78 -13.75 8.13
C ALA A 47 -12.19 -12.70 9.17
N GLU A 48 -11.28 -12.40 10.08
CA GLU A 48 -11.51 -11.43 11.15
C GLU A 48 -11.17 -10.04 10.64
N LEU A 49 -12.20 -9.21 10.55
CA LEU A 49 -12.15 -7.85 10.08
C LEU A 49 -12.86 -6.96 11.10
N GLU A 50 -12.21 -5.90 11.54
CA GLU A 50 -12.80 -4.89 12.41
C GLU A 50 -13.11 -3.61 11.63
N PRO A 51 -14.18 -2.86 11.96
CA PRO A 51 -14.50 -1.59 11.33
C PRO A 51 -13.34 -0.60 11.52
N TYR A 52 -12.94 0.07 10.45
CA TYR A 52 -11.90 1.09 10.45
C TYR A 52 -12.13 2.07 9.29
N GLU A 53 -12.19 3.37 9.59
CA GLU A 53 -12.47 4.42 8.63
C GLU A 53 -13.75 4.13 7.80
N ASP A 54 -13.68 4.21 6.48
CA ASP A 54 -14.79 3.91 5.57
C ASP A 54 -14.86 2.43 5.14
N GLY A 55 -14.13 1.56 5.83
CA GLY A 55 -14.06 0.13 5.53
C GLY A 55 -13.74 -0.71 6.76
N TYR A 56 -12.79 -1.58 6.59
CA TYR A 56 -12.35 -2.54 7.59
C TYR A 56 -10.82 -2.65 7.56
N ARG A 57 -10.22 -3.13 8.64
CA ARG A 57 -8.87 -3.65 8.65
C ARG A 57 -8.84 -5.09 9.16
N PHE A 58 -7.80 -5.82 8.81
CA PHE A 58 -7.59 -7.17 9.33
C PHE A 58 -7.27 -7.11 10.82
N VAL A 59 -7.90 -7.98 11.61
CA VAL A 59 -7.46 -8.24 12.98
C VAL A 59 -6.16 -9.04 12.89
N MET A 60 -5.08 -8.48 13.40
CA MET A 60 -3.76 -9.09 13.33
C MET A 60 -3.48 -9.86 14.62
N HIS A 61 -3.11 -11.13 14.48
CA HIS A 61 -2.78 -12.00 15.60
C HIS A 61 -1.28 -12.11 15.73
N PHE A 62 -0.76 -11.63 16.86
CA PHE A 62 0.66 -11.74 17.22
C PHE A 62 0.81 -12.84 18.28
N LYS A 63 1.79 -13.72 18.12
CA LYS A 63 2.15 -14.64 19.19
C LYS A 63 2.83 -13.89 20.32
N ASP A 64 2.74 -14.41 21.54
CA ASP A 64 3.15 -13.71 22.77
C ASP A 64 4.59 -13.16 22.76
N SER A 65 5.49 -13.80 22.02
CA SER A 65 6.90 -13.41 21.91
C SER A 65 7.29 -12.79 20.57
N GLU A 66 6.33 -12.63 19.64
CA GLU A 66 6.59 -12.13 18.28
C GLU A 66 6.11 -10.68 18.13
N GLU A 67 7.01 -9.82 17.67
CA GLU A 67 6.68 -8.42 17.33
C GLU A 67 6.05 -8.30 15.94
N LEU A 68 6.30 -9.30 15.08
CA LEU A 68 5.87 -9.29 13.68
C LEU A 68 4.84 -10.38 13.41
N THR A 69 3.88 -10.08 12.54
CA THR A 69 2.93 -11.05 12.01
C THR A 69 2.69 -10.85 10.53
N TYR A 70 2.16 -11.87 9.86
CA TYR A 70 1.87 -11.82 8.43
C TYR A 70 0.41 -11.46 8.15
N CYS A 71 0.19 -10.79 7.01
CA CYS A 71 -1.14 -10.56 6.48
C CYS A 71 -1.92 -11.88 6.34
N PRO A 72 -3.17 -11.98 6.84
CA PRO A 72 -3.97 -13.20 6.69
C PRO A 72 -4.22 -13.63 5.24
N MET A 73 -4.08 -12.68 4.29
CA MET A 73 -4.26 -12.94 2.85
C MET A 73 -2.98 -13.38 2.14
N LEU A 74 -1.86 -13.54 2.88
CA LEU A 74 -0.61 -14.02 2.32
C LEU A 74 -0.59 -15.55 2.27
N THR A 75 -0.23 -16.09 1.13
CA THR A 75 0.00 -17.53 0.91
C THR A 75 1.42 -17.78 0.39
N ASP A 76 1.81 -19.04 0.26
CA ASP A 76 3.10 -19.40 -0.34
C ASP A 76 3.25 -18.92 -1.79
N LYS A 77 2.13 -18.68 -2.47
CA LYS A 77 2.08 -18.15 -3.84
C LYS A 77 1.91 -16.63 -3.91
N GLY A 78 2.01 -15.94 -2.77
CA GLY A 78 1.77 -14.50 -2.63
C GLY A 78 0.35 -14.19 -2.16
N CYS A 79 -0.09 -12.94 -2.36
CA CYS A 79 -1.40 -12.49 -1.89
C CYS A 79 -2.54 -13.16 -2.67
N VAL A 80 -3.46 -13.80 -1.95
CA VAL A 80 -4.63 -14.49 -2.51
C VAL A 80 -5.67 -13.54 -3.12
N LEU A 81 -5.64 -12.24 -2.75
CA LEU A 81 -6.61 -11.26 -3.24
C LEU A 81 -6.39 -10.88 -4.71
N GLY A 82 -5.21 -11.11 -5.29
CA GLY A 82 -4.95 -10.76 -6.68
C GLY A 82 -5.27 -9.29 -7.00
N ASP A 83 -6.17 -9.05 -7.95
CA ASP A 83 -6.60 -7.70 -8.34
C ASP A 83 -7.60 -7.06 -7.36
N LYS A 84 -8.09 -7.81 -6.37
CA LYS A 84 -8.96 -7.33 -5.29
C LYS A 84 -8.19 -6.77 -4.08
N LYS A 85 -6.87 -6.67 -4.16
CA LYS A 85 -6.05 -6.07 -3.09
C LYS A 85 -6.56 -4.69 -2.69
N PRO A 86 -6.44 -4.29 -1.41
CA PRO A 86 -6.60 -2.92 -0.99
C PRO A 86 -5.73 -1.96 -1.80
N PHE A 87 -6.14 -0.70 -1.86
CA PHE A 87 -5.44 0.30 -2.68
C PHE A 87 -3.97 0.44 -2.28
N ASP A 88 -3.67 0.56 -0.98
CA ASP A 88 -2.31 0.67 -0.46
C ASP A 88 -1.42 -0.50 -0.92
N CYS A 89 -1.98 -1.72 -0.94
CA CYS A 89 -1.26 -2.90 -1.45
C CYS A 89 -1.05 -2.88 -2.97
N LYS A 90 -1.94 -2.21 -3.73
CA LYS A 90 -1.82 -2.10 -5.20
C LYS A 90 -0.75 -1.11 -5.62
N VAL A 91 -0.55 -0.05 -4.82
CA VAL A 91 0.41 1.02 -5.14
C VAL A 91 1.74 0.86 -4.42
N TRP A 92 1.86 -0.08 -3.46
CA TRP A 92 3.11 -0.34 -2.77
C TRP A 92 4.27 -0.57 -3.77
N PRO A 93 5.45 0.04 -3.58
CA PRO A 93 5.92 0.73 -2.37
C PRO A 93 5.73 2.25 -2.37
N PHE A 94 4.90 2.78 -3.26
CA PHE A 94 4.64 4.22 -3.29
C PHE A 94 3.59 4.61 -2.25
N ARG A 95 3.75 5.80 -1.66
CA ARG A 95 2.84 6.34 -0.65
C ARG A 95 2.59 7.82 -0.86
N VAL A 96 1.41 8.29 -0.44
CA VAL A 96 1.16 9.72 -0.26
C VAL A 96 1.48 10.06 1.20
N ASN A 97 2.42 10.96 1.40
CA ASN A 97 2.85 11.40 2.72
C ASN A 97 2.57 12.89 2.92
N ARG A 98 2.25 13.27 4.15
CA ARG A 98 2.15 14.67 4.57
C ARG A 98 3.54 15.16 4.94
N ILE A 99 4.15 15.96 4.06
CA ILE A 99 5.47 16.55 4.29
C ILE A 99 5.36 17.70 5.30
N ASN A 100 4.33 18.53 5.15
CA ASN A 100 3.92 19.57 6.13
C ASN A 100 2.44 19.89 5.92
N ASP A 101 1.92 20.88 6.66
CA ASP A 101 0.49 21.24 6.66
C ASP A 101 -0.07 21.56 5.26
N ASN A 102 0.77 22.09 4.37
CA ASN A 102 0.36 22.56 3.04
C ASN A 102 0.92 21.70 1.90
N ILE A 103 1.74 20.69 2.19
CA ILE A 103 2.47 19.94 1.17
C ILE A 103 2.27 18.44 1.36
N LEU A 104 1.78 17.80 0.32
CA LEU A 104 1.81 16.36 0.17
C LEU A 104 2.96 15.95 -0.75
N GLY A 105 3.54 14.78 -0.48
CA GLY A 105 4.56 14.17 -1.33
C GLY A 105 4.18 12.75 -1.71
N ILE A 106 4.50 12.35 -2.92
CA ILE A 106 4.54 10.94 -3.26
C ILE A 106 5.95 10.45 -3.03
N THR A 107 6.10 9.48 -2.15
CA THR A 107 7.39 8.89 -1.79
C THR A 107 7.48 7.44 -2.19
N VAL A 108 8.67 6.87 -2.10
CA VAL A 108 8.91 5.43 -2.24
C VAL A 108 9.51 4.88 -0.95
N SER A 109 8.92 3.80 -0.45
CA SER A 109 9.46 3.13 0.74
C SER A 109 10.76 2.40 0.40
N PRO A 110 11.86 2.65 1.13
CA PRO A 110 13.14 1.97 0.94
C PRO A 110 13.08 0.47 1.30
N VAL A 111 12.08 0.06 2.05
CA VAL A 111 11.88 -1.35 2.47
C VAL A 111 11.63 -2.27 1.27
N CYS A 112 11.13 -1.76 0.15
CA CYS A 112 11.04 -2.52 -1.11
C CYS A 112 12.37 -2.44 -1.87
N GLU A 113 13.33 -3.30 -1.55
CA GLU A 113 14.67 -3.29 -2.15
C GLU A 113 14.67 -3.31 -3.68
N THR A 114 13.76 -4.07 -4.30
CA THR A 114 13.66 -4.16 -5.77
C THR A 114 13.34 -2.83 -6.42
N VAL A 115 12.46 -2.03 -5.82
CA VAL A 115 12.04 -0.74 -6.38
C VAL A 115 12.97 0.37 -5.91
N SER A 116 13.37 0.39 -4.65
CA SER A 116 14.25 1.41 -4.09
C SER A 116 15.67 1.39 -4.69
N ALA A 117 16.10 0.27 -5.26
CA ALA A 117 17.34 0.17 -6.01
C ALA A 117 17.32 0.93 -7.35
N LEU A 118 16.14 1.34 -7.84
CA LEU A 118 16.03 2.10 -9.08
C LEU A 118 16.34 3.59 -8.84
N PRO A 119 16.95 4.29 -9.81
CA PRO A 119 17.20 5.72 -9.69
C PRO A 119 15.93 6.52 -9.44
N VAL A 120 15.98 7.52 -8.56
CA VAL A 120 14.85 8.40 -8.22
C VAL A 120 14.22 9.03 -9.47
N SER A 121 15.05 9.44 -10.45
CA SER A 121 14.59 10.00 -11.73
C SER A 121 13.74 9.01 -12.53
N LYS A 122 14.11 7.72 -12.52
CA LYS A 122 13.34 6.66 -13.18
C LYS A 122 12.00 6.44 -12.47
N LEU A 123 11.99 6.42 -11.13
CA LEU A 123 10.79 6.28 -10.33
C LEU A 123 9.85 7.48 -10.50
N SER A 124 10.39 8.70 -10.49
CA SER A 124 9.61 9.92 -10.75
C SER A 124 8.99 9.90 -12.14
N SER A 125 9.74 9.48 -13.16
CA SER A 125 9.21 9.34 -14.53
C SER A 125 8.11 8.28 -14.58
N PHE A 126 8.29 7.16 -13.89
CA PHE A 126 7.33 6.07 -13.82
C PHE A 126 6.00 6.51 -13.22
N ILE A 127 6.00 7.15 -12.05
CA ILE A 127 4.74 7.58 -11.38
C ILE A 127 4.02 8.69 -12.14
N ASN A 128 4.72 9.51 -12.93
CA ASN A 128 4.14 10.60 -13.71
C ASN A 128 3.77 10.20 -15.16
N LYS A 129 4.13 8.99 -15.61
CA LYS A 129 3.74 8.47 -16.92
C LYS A 129 2.22 8.30 -16.98
N LYS A 130 1.59 8.92 -17.97
CA LYS A 130 0.15 8.71 -18.23
C LYS A 130 -0.07 7.37 -18.90
N TYR A 131 -1.01 6.59 -18.38
CA TYR A 131 -1.31 5.24 -18.88
C TYR A 131 -2.58 5.19 -19.71
N ASN A 132 -3.55 6.05 -19.41
CA ASN A 132 -4.86 6.11 -20.07
C ASN A 132 -5.59 7.41 -19.67
N GLU A 133 -6.88 7.46 -19.90
CA GLU A 133 -7.77 8.55 -19.47
C GLU A 133 -7.83 8.79 -17.96
N HIS A 134 -7.44 7.80 -17.15
CA HIS A 134 -7.38 7.93 -15.67
C HIS A 134 -6.11 8.64 -15.17
N GLY A 135 -5.22 9.02 -16.09
CA GLY A 135 -4.01 9.77 -15.75
C GLY A 135 -2.80 8.90 -15.42
N SER A 136 -1.89 9.45 -14.66
CA SER A 136 -0.68 8.79 -14.16
C SER A 136 -0.94 8.04 -12.84
N LEU A 137 0.01 7.21 -12.41
CA LEU A 137 -0.07 6.59 -11.09
C LEU A 137 -0.16 7.66 -9.99
N ALA A 138 0.61 8.74 -10.12
CA ALA A 138 0.57 9.86 -9.19
C ALA A 138 -0.81 10.52 -9.10
N ASP A 139 -1.48 10.73 -10.25
CA ASP A 139 -2.82 11.32 -10.27
C ASP A 139 -3.84 10.40 -9.59
N ILE A 140 -3.76 9.09 -9.86
CA ILE A 140 -4.62 8.07 -9.24
C ILE A 140 -4.41 8.04 -7.72
N MET A 141 -3.16 8.07 -7.26
CA MET A 141 -2.84 8.06 -5.82
C MET A 141 -3.36 9.31 -5.11
N LEU A 142 -3.20 10.49 -5.70
CA LEU A 142 -3.67 11.75 -5.14
C LEU A 142 -5.21 11.83 -5.13
N ASP A 143 -5.87 11.39 -6.20
CA ASP A 143 -7.33 11.33 -6.25
C ASP A 143 -7.89 10.37 -5.18
N TYR A 144 -7.24 9.21 -5.00
CA TYR A 144 -7.62 8.27 -3.95
C TYR A 144 -7.40 8.86 -2.55
N ALA A 145 -6.26 9.50 -2.30
CA ALA A 145 -5.95 10.12 -1.02
C ALA A 145 -6.91 11.27 -0.67
N ASN A 146 -7.38 12.03 -1.66
CA ASN A 146 -8.40 13.05 -1.46
C ASN A 146 -9.75 12.47 -1.03
N LYS A 147 -10.13 11.30 -1.54
CA LYS A 147 -11.36 10.59 -1.17
C LYS A 147 -11.24 9.82 0.15
N HIS A 148 -10.03 9.37 0.46
CA HIS A 148 -9.70 8.53 1.61
C HIS A 148 -8.50 9.10 2.37
N PRO A 149 -8.69 10.22 3.14
CA PRO A 149 -7.59 10.96 3.76
C PRO A 149 -6.72 10.13 4.73
N TYR A 150 -7.24 9.06 5.29
CA TYR A 150 -6.49 8.12 6.14
C TYR A 150 -5.34 7.42 5.41
N THR A 151 -5.33 7.42 4.08
CA THR A 151 -4.23 6.88 3.28
C THR A 151 -3.03 7.81 3.19
N ILE A 152 -3.19 9.08 3.61
CA ILE A 152 -2.09 10.03 3.72
C ILE A 152 -1.33 9.73 5.00
N LYS A 153 -0.13 9.20 4.86
CA LYS A 153 0.70 8.79 6.01
C LYS A 153 1.64 9.92 6.46
N PRO A 154 2.10 9.92 7.71
CA PRO A 154 3.19 10.79 8.14
C PRO A 154 4.41 10.61 7.22
N TYR A 155 5.16 11.69 6.98
CA TYR A 155 6.40 11.61 6.23
C TYR A 155 7.50 11.01 7.09
N VAL A 156 8.30 10.16 6.47
CA VAL A 156 9.51 9.58 7.06
C VAL A 156 10.72 10.14 6.31
N ASP A 157 11.64 10.77 7.01
CA ASP A 157 12.73 11.57 6.44
C ASP A 157 13.62 10.81 5.45
N ASP A 158 13.76 9.50 5.64
CA ASP A 158 14.57 8.64 4.76
C ASP A 158 13.86 8.22 3.46
N TYR A 159 12.58 8.59 3.30
CA TYR A 159 11.83 8.19 2.11
C TYR A 159 12.06 9.17 0.96
N PRO A 160 12.64 8.72 -0.18
CA PRO A 160 12.81 9.58 -1.35
C PRO A 160 11.49 10.17 -1.84
N VAL A 161 11.43 11.49 -1.98
CA VAL A 161 10.26 12.20 -2.51
C VAL A 161 10.35 12.23 -4.03
N LEU A 162 9.34 11.68 -4.69
CA LEU A 162 9.25 11.55 -6.14
C LEU A 162 8.42 12.66 -6.80
N LYS A 163 7.44 13.18 -6.07
CA LYS A 163 6.55 14.27 -6.51
C LYS A 163 6.09 15.05 -5.30
N VAL A 164 6.03 16.38 -5.45
CA VAL A 164 5.50 17.30 -4.45
C VAL A 164 4.23 17.94 -4.98
N VAL A 165 3.21 18.07 -4.14
CA VAL A 165 1.92 18.67 -4.48
C VAL A 165 1.48 19.58 -3.35
N THR A 166 1.07 20.81 -3.70
CA THR A 166 0.49 21.71 -2.72
C THR A 166 -0.93 21.24 -2.38
N ASN A 167 -1.18 21.01 -1.11
CA ASN A 167 -2.52 20.72 -0.61
C ASN A 167 -3.32 22.05 -0.63
N LYS A 168 -4.37 22.10 -1.45
CA LYS A 168 -5.24 23.29 -1.56
C LYS A 168 -6.37 23.21 -0.57
#